data_dde67a0d16250c3d9cbdf6f74c32093e
#
_entry.id   dde67a0d16250c3d9cbdf6f74c32093e
#
_cell.length_a   1.000
_cell.length_b   1.000
_cell.length_c   1.000
_cell.angle_alpha   90.00
_cell.angle_beta   90.00
_cell.angle_gamma   90.00
#
_symmetry.space_group_name_H-M   'P 1'
#
loop_
_entity.id
_entity.type
_entity.pdbx_description
1 polymer ?
#
loop_
_entity_poly.entity_id
_entity_poly.type
_entity_poly.pdbx_seq_one_letter_code
_entity_poly.pdbx_strand_id
1 'polypeptide(L)'
;NEIAHESGLLTVTIMGIWMANMKQVQVDGILEFKESLSVLLISALFIILAARLEFSAITSLGWGLVIVLAILILVARPLSIFLSAIGTDLNVREKLFLSWIAPRGIVAAAVSALFAFQLQSDGYEGAQTLVPLVFMLIITTVTLQSLTARPLAKLLGVAEPAQFGFLIMGANQVARMIAKELQKHEVPVLLADTNWENVRQARMDNLKVYFGNPISEHASNQLNLTGIGNLLVISPYKHMNSLATYHFLDWFGDYDSVFSLAEGEQDQKARYQTAEKIQQTRGLFDGVSYAKLASLASQGYTIKTTQLSDTFSYSDFSEQHQHEALVLFIIDSKDHIKPVKAMDKLKADSESTLISLVPPKSPAKPTSPRKDDD
;
A
#
# COMPACT_ATOMS: atom_id res chain seq x y z
N ASN A 1 -15.99 5.32 39.85
CA ASN A 1 -16.38 6.73 39.79
C ASN A 1 -16.84 7.34 41.10
N GLU A 2 -17.06 6.55 42.17
CA GLU A 2 -17.44 7.10 43.48
C GLU A 2 -16.27 7.72 44.27
N ILE A 3 -15.02 7.27 43.97
CA ILE A 3 -13.82 7.72 44.71
C ILE A 3 -13.08 8.85 43.94
N ALA A 4 -13.12 8.84 42.62
CA ALA A 4 -12.53 9.89 41.78
C ALA A 4 -13.41 10.12 40.55
N HIS A 5 -13.90 11.36 40.38
CA HIS A 5 -14.62 11.75 39.18
C HIS A 5 -13.69 11.53 37.94
N GLU A 6 -14.23 10.92 36.87
CA GLU A 6 -13.53 10.69 35.59
C GLU A 6 -12.43 9.60 35.54
N SER A 7 -12.30 8.78 36.61
CA SER A 7 -11.37 7.64 36.64
C SER A 7 -11.65 6.59 35.53
N GLY A 8 -12.84 6.60 34.93
CA GLY A 8 -13.23 5.67 33.87
C GLY A 8 -12.36 5.76 32.60
N LEU A 9 -11.98 6.97 32.19
CA LEU A 9 -11.11 7.18 31.02
C LEU A 9 -9.72 6.56 31.24
N LEU A 10 -9.14 6.82 32.41
CA LEU A 10 -7.84 6.27 32.82
C LEU A 10 -7.89 4.74 32.90
N THR A 11 -8.96 4.19 33.49
CA THR A 11 -9.15 2.74 33.63
C THR A 11 -9.21 2.05 32.27
N VAL A 12 -10.00 2.57 31.32
CA VAL A 12 -10.11 2.01 29.98
C VAL A 12 -8.80 2.12 29.20
N THR A 13 -8.06 3.22 29.39
CA THR A 13 -6.74 3.40 28.77
C THR A 13 -5.74 2.36 29.29
N ILE A 14 -5.65 2.17 30.60
CA ILE A 14 -4.77 1.15 31.20
C ILE A 14 -5.18 -0.25 30.76
N MET A 15 -6.48 -0.55 30.72
CA MET A 15 -7.00 -1.82 30.25
C MET A 15 -6.61 -2.07 28.78
N GLY A 16 -6.71 -1.06 27.91
CA GLY A 16 -6.29 -1.15 26.52
C GLY A 16 -4.80 -1.44 26.35
N ILE A 17 -3.95 -0.73 27.12
CA ILE A 17 -2.51 -0.98 27.13
C ILE A 17 -2.20 -2.41 27.62
N TRP A 18 -2.87 -2.84 28.68
CA TRP A 18 -2.69 -4.19 29.22
C TRP A 18 -3.06 -5.26 28.18
N MET A 19 -4.24 -5.15 27.56
CA MET A 19 -4.70 -6.08 26.53
C MET A 19 -3.78 -6.12 25.31
N ALA A 20 -3.30 -4.99 24.85
CA ALA A 20 -2.38 -4.90 23.71
C ALA A 20 -1.03 -5.61 23.96
N ASN A 21 -0.62 -5.75 25.22
CA ASN A 21 0.62 -6.43 25.61
C ASN A 21 0.43 -7.91 26.01
N MET A 22 -0.81 -8.42 25.98
CA MET A 22 -1.11 -9.82 26.30
C MET A 22 -0.85 -10.72 25.07
N LYS A 23 0.18 -11.56 25.14
CA LYS A 23 0.55 -12.50 24.06
C LYS A 23 -0.40 -13.69 23.85
N GLN A 24 -1.34 -13.91 24.74
CA GLN A 24 -2.21 -15.10 24.76
C GLN A 24 -3.64 -14.83 24.30
N VAL A 25 -4.00 -13.59 24.02
CA VAL A 25 -5.34 -13.19 23.59
C VAL A 25 -5.33 -12.87 22.10
N GLN A 26 -6.18 -13.52 21.33
CA GLN A 26 -6.44 -13.14 19.96
C GLN A 26 -7.23 -11.83 19.95
N VAL A 27 -6.53 -10.72 19.79
CA VAL A 27 -7.08 -9.35 19.90
C VAL A 27 -7.78 -8.92 18.61
N ASP A 28 -7.47 -9.57 17.49
CA ASP A 28 -7.90 -9.16 16.14
C ASP A 28 -9.42 -9.02 16.01
N GLY A 29 -10.19 -10.02 16.44
CA GLY A 29 -11.66 -9.94 16.41
C GLY A 29 -12.25 -8.88 17.34
N ILE A 30 -11.57 -8.58 18.45
CA ILE A 30 -11.98 -7.52 19.39
C ILE A 30 -11.68 -6.15 18.77
N LEU A 31 -10.55 -6.00 18.08
CA LEU A 31 -10.17 -4.77 17.41
C LEU A 31 -11.12 -4.42 16.27
N GLU A 32 -11.47 -5.38 15.41
CA GLU A 32 -12.41 -5.20 14.31
C GLU A 32 -13.81 -4.79 14.78
N PHE A 33 -14.35 -5.50 15.79
CA PHE A 33 -15.63 -5.15 16.39
C PHE A 33 -15.58 -3.76 17.04
N LYS A 34 -14.54 -3.46 17.81
CA LYS A 34 -14.34 -2.16 18.46
C LYS A 34 -14.25 -1.04 17.42
N GLU A 35 -13.57 -1.25 16.30
CA GLU A 35 -13.42 -0.26 15.23
C GLU A 35 -14.78 0.11 14.66
N SER A 36 -15.59 -0.88 14.26
CA SER A 36 -16.93 -0.68 13.74
C SER A 36 -17.85 0.03 14.74
N LEU A 37 -17.83 -0.40 16.01
CA LEU A 37 -18.60 0.22 17.07
C LEU A 37 -18.14 1.66 17.35
N SER A 38 -16.83 1.91 17.33
CA SER A 38 -16.27 3.25 17.52
C SER A 38 -16.73 4.22 16.43
N VAL A 39 -16.68 3.82 15.16
CA VAL A 39 -17.14 4.66 14.05
C VAL A 39 -18.61 5.06 14.23
N LEU A 40 -19.47 4.11 14.62
CA LEU A 40 -20.89 4.36 14.85
C LEU A 40 -21.12 5.33 16.01
N LEU A 41 -20.51 5.06 17.17
CA LEU A 41 -20.65 5.90 18.38
C LEU A 41 -20.09 7.30 18.16
N ILE A 42 -18.95 7.40 17.48
CA ILE A 42 -18.30 8.65 17.10
C ILE A 42 -19.21 9.48 16.22
N SER A 43 -19.75 8.87 15.16
CA SER A 43 -20.65 9.56 14.24
C SER A 43 -21.90 10.06 14.94
N ALA A 44 -22.54 9.22 15.77
CA ALA A 44 -23.70 9.63 16.57
C ALA A 44 -23.37 10.79 17.52
N LEU A 45 -22.24 10.74 18.20
CA LEU A 45 -21.81 11.80 19.11
C LEU A 45 -21.60 13.13 18.38
N PHE A 46 -20.92 13.11 17.21
CA PHE A 46 -20.72 14.32 16.42
C PHE A 46 -22.03 14.92 15.90
N ILE A 47 -22.98 14.08 15.48
CA ILE A 47 -24.31 14.55 15.03
C ILE A 47 -25.04 15.24 16.21
N ILE A 48 -25.06 14.63 17.38
CA ILE A 48 -25.70 15.20 18.58
C ILE A 48 -25.03 16.51 18.99
N LEU A 49 -23.70 16.56 19.01
CA LEU A 49 -22.95 17.76 19.35
C LEU A 49 -23.17 18.87 18.32
N ALA A 50 -23.17 18.53 17.02
CA ALA A 50 -23.43 19.49 15.96
C ALA A 50 -24.85 20.07 16.04
N ALA A 51 -25.84 19.23 16.38
CA ALA A 51 -27.23 19.68 16.55
C ALA A 51 -27.43 20.65 17.75
N ARG A 52 -26.52 20.62 18.73
CA ARG A 52 -26.55 21.54 19.89
C ARG A 52 -25.79 22.84 19.67
N LEU A 53 -25.11 22.99 18.53
CA LEU A 53 -24.37 24.21 18.23
C LEU A 53 -25.32 25.35 17.83
N GLU A 54 -25.32 26.39 18.62
CA GLU A 54 -26.02 27.64 18.30
C GLU A 54 -25.09 28.54 17.47
N PHE A 55 -25.49 28.85 16.23
CA PHE A 55 -24.73 29.76 15.36
C PHE A 55 -24.56 31.17 15.95
N SER A 56 -25.52 31.61 16.78
CA SER A 56 -25.44 32.84 17.55
C SER A 56 -24.23 32.89 18.49
N ALA A 57 -23.91 31.77 19.15
CA ALA A 57 -22.75 31.65 20.03
C ALA A 57 -21.42 31.74 19.27
N ILE A 58 -21.39 31.23 18.04
CA ILE A 58 -20.20 31.31 17.17
C ILE A 58 -19.96 32.75 16.70
N THR A 59 -21.02 33.44 16.27
CA THR A 59 -20.90 34.82 15.79
C THR A 59 -20.56 35.80 16.91
N SER A 60 -20.98 35.55 18.15
CA SER A 60 -20.64 36.37 19.32
C SER A 60 -19.14 36.34 19.70
N LEU A 61 -18.40 35.28 19.32
CA LEU A 61 -16.97 35.17 19.55
C LEU A 61 -16.13 36.12 18.65
N GLY A 62 -16.70 36.61 17.54
CA GLY A 62 -16.10 37.61 16.65
C GLY A 62 -14.67 37.28 16.22
N TRP A 63 -13.85 38.31 16.09
CA TRP A 63 -12.43 38.18 15.71
C TRP A 63 -11.56 37.45 16.73
N GLY A 64 -11.99 37.40 18.00
CA GLY A 64 -11.28 36.66 19.04
C GLY A 64 -11.14 35.16 18.72
N LEU A 65 -12.21 34.56 18.14
CA LEU A 65 -12.17 33.16 17.69
C LEU A 65 -11.06 32.94 16.65
N VAL A 66 -11.00 33.80 15.64
CA VAL A 66 -10.00 33.67 14.54
C VAL A 66 -8.58 33.79 15.08
N ILE A 67 -8.34 34.72 16.00
CA ILE A 67 -7.01 34.91 16.62
C ILE A 67 -6.62 33.67 17.43
N VAL A 68 -7.52 33.13 18.25
CA VAL A 68 -7.24 31.93 19.07
C VAL A 68 -6.96 30.74 18.16
N LEU A 69 -7.78 30.53 17.11
CA LEU A 69 -7.54 29.46 16.13
C LEU A 69 -6.19 29.61 15.43
N ALA A 70 -5.85 30.81 15.00
CA ALA A 70 -4.57 31.09 14.34
C ALA A 70 -3.39 30.81 15.27
N ILE A 71 -3.44 31.25 16.52
CA ILE A 71 -2.38 30.99 17.53
C ILE A 71 -2.25 29.48 17.77
N LEU A 72 -3.35 28.75 17.92
CA LEU A 72 -3.32 27.32 18.16
C LEU A 72 -2.76 26.53 17.00
N ILE A 73 -3.06 26.93 15.76
CA ILE A 73 -2.62 26.21 14.55
C ILE A 73 -1.19 26.62 14.17
N LEU A 74 -0.88 27.91 14.19
CA LEU A 74 0.37 28.44 13.62
C LEU A 74 1.50 28.58 14.64
N VAL A 75 1.19 28.64 15.93
CA VAL A 75 2.21 28.83 16.99
C VAL A 75 2.27 27.65 17.93
N ALA A 76 1.18 27.34 18.60
CA ALA A 76 1.18 26.32 19.67
C ALA A 76 1.50 24.91 19.08
N ARG A 77 0.96 24.59 17.94
CA ARG A 77 1.18 23.26 17.31
C ARG A 77 2.59 23.09 16.77
N PRO A 78 3.17 23.99 15.96
CA PRO A 78 4.58 23.89 15.57
C PRO A 78 5.51 23.82 16.77
N LEU A 79 5.32 24.67 17.77
CA LEU A 79 6.14 24.65 18.97
C LEU A 79 6.10 23.30 19.68
N SER A 80 4.90 22.72 19.85
CA SER A 80 4.73 21.40 20.46
C SER A 80 5.45 20.30 19.67
N ILE A 81 5.33 20.29 18.33
CA ILE A 81 6.00 19.27 17.48
C ILE A 81 7.51 19.43 17.52
N PHE A 82 8.03 20.65 17.38
CA PHE A 82 9.47 20.86 17.39
C PHE A 82 10.09 20.53 18.76
N LEU A 83 9.39 20.79 19.88
CA LEU A 83 9.84 20.39 21.20
C LEU A 83 9.79 18.87 21.41
N SER A 84 8.70 18.22 21.01
CA SER A 84 8.54 16.76 21.18
C SER A 84 9.42 15.94 20.23
N ALA A 85 9.82 16.51 19.10
CA ALA A 85 10.70 15.86 18.13
C ALA A 85 12.20 16.07 18.39
N ILE A 86 12.57 16.61 19.57
CA ILE A 86 13.97 16.70 19.98
C ILE A 86 14.50 15.27 20.22
N GLY A 87 15.60 14.92 19.57
CA GLY A 87 16.21 13.58 19.68
C GLY A 87 15.59 12.52 18.78
N THR A 88 14.70 12.88 17.85
CA THR A 88 14.19 11.99 16.80
C THR A 88 14.92 12.21 15.49
N ASP A 89 15.00 11.16 14.65
CA ASP A 89 15.62 11.21 13.32
C ASP A 89 14.74 11.89 12.25
N LEU A 90 13.63 12.53 12.67
CA LEU A 90 12.71 13.21 11.75
C LEU A 90 13.37 14.42 11.07
N ASN A 91 13.19 14.49 9.76
CA ASN A 91 13.67 15.60 8.95
C ASN A 91 12.85 16.89 9.24
N VAL A 92 13.42 18.05 9.01
CA VAL A 92 12.72 19.34 9.21
C VAL A 92 11.43 19.42 8.38
N ARG A 93 11.44 18.89 7.17
CA ARG A 93 10.27 18.85 6.30
C ARG A 93 9.12 18.00 6.89
N GLU A 94 9.46 16.87 7.48
CA GLU A 94 8.53 15.99 8.18
C GLU A 94 7.98 16.69 9.44
N LYS A 95 8.82 17.37 10.20
CA LYS A 95 8.40 18.15 11.38
C LYS A 95 7.44 19.28 11.00
N LEU A 96 7.69 19.97 9.87
CA LEU A 96 6.79 20.99 9.34
C LEU A 96 5.44 20.39 8.90
N PHE A 97 5.47 19.26 8.22
CA PHE A 97 4.25 18.55 7.83
C PHE A 97 3.44 18.11 9.05
N LEU A 98 4.08 17.48 10.04
CA LEU A 98 3.45 17.07 11.30
C LEU A 98 2.91 18.26 12.10
N SER A 99 3.56 19.41 12.02
CA SER A 99 3.10 20.64 12.65
C SER A 99 1.80 21.16 12.04
N TRP A 100 1.62 20.95 10.75
CA TRP A 100 0.39 21.31 10.05
C TRP A 100 -0.73 20.31 10.30
N ILE A 101 -0.44 19.00 10.20
CA ILE A 101 -1.41 17.93 10.41
C ILE A 101 -1.62 17.70 11.89
N ALA A 102 -2.75 18.16 12.40
CA ALA A 102 -3.12 18.02 13.82
C ALA A 102 -4.59 17.59 13.94
N PRO A 103 -4.95 16.35 13.55
CA PRO A 103 -6.33 15.91 13.67
C PRO A 103 -6.75 15.98 15.12
N ARG A 104 -7.81 16.73 15.40
CA ARG A 104 -8.38 16.86 16.72
C ARG A 104 -9.59 15.96 16.82
N GLY A 105 -9.59 15.12 17.86
CA GLY A 105 -10.61 14.09 18.01
C GLY A 105 -11.71 14.48 18.97
N ILE A 106 -12.66 13.57 19.13
CA ILE A 106 -13.86 13.64 19.95
C ILE A 106 -13.52 13.86 21.41
N VAL A 107 -12.39 13.34 21.89
CA VAL A 107 -11.95 13.50 23.26
C VAL A 107 -11.83 14.99 23.61
N ALA A 108 -11.32 15.81 22.70
CA ALA A 108 -11.24 17.25 22.90
C ALA A 108 -12.64 17.88 23.04
N ALA A 109 -13.61 17.46 22.22
CA ALA A 109 -14.99 17.94 22.30
C ALA A 109 -15.68 17.49 23.62
N ALA A 110 -15.56 16.20 23.94
CA ALA A 110 -16.17 15.65 25.17
C ALA A 110 -15.59 16.27 26.45
N VAL A 111 -14.25 16.34 26.53
CA VAL A 111 -13.56 16.93 27.67
C VAL A 111 -13.88 18.42 27.81
N SER A 112 -13.92 19.15 26.68
CA SER A 112 -14.30 20.57 26.72
C SER A 112 -15.73 20.80 27.22
N ALA A 113 -16.66 19.91 26.89
CA ALA A 113 -18.04 19.98 27.38
C ALA A 113 -18.11 19.72 28.89
N LEU A 114 -17.35 18.74 29.39
CA LEU A 114 -17.26 18.48 30.85
C LEU A 114 -16.65 19.64 31.60
N PHE A 115 -15.53 20.19 31.11
CA PHE A 115 -14.91 21.35 31.72
C PHE A 115 -15.79 22.59 31.66
N ALA A 116 -16.51 22.82 30.57
CA ALA A 116 -17.45 23.92 30.46
C ALA A 116 -18.55 23.82 31.53
N PHE A 117 -19.09 22.61 31.73
CA PHE A 117 -20.10 22.37 32.78
C PHE A 117 -19.54 22.58 34.16
N GLN A 118 -18.35 22.09 34.47
CA GLN A 118 -17.67 22.25 35.75
C GLN A 118 -17.40 23.75 36.03
N LEU A 119 -16.79 24.46 35.09
CA LEU A 119 -16.49 25.89 35.23
C LEU A 119 -17.78 26.74 35.38
N GLN A 120 -18.86 26.33 34.73
CA GLN A 120 -20.15 26.99 34.89
C GLN A 120 -20.72 26.77 36.29
N SER A 121 -20.58 25.56 36.87
CA SER A 121 -21.00 25.27 38.25
C SER A 121 -20.18 26.04 39.28
N ASP A 122 -18.92 26.31 38.96
CA ASP A 122 -17.99 27.09 39.80
C ASP A 122 -18.15 28.61 39.61
N GLY A 123 -19.11 29.05 38.80
CA GLY A 123 -19.48 30.46 38.62
C GLY A 123 -18.57 31.26 37.65
N TYR A 124 -17.75 30.61 36.84
CA TYR A 124 -16.92 31.32 35.87
C TYR A 124 -17.75 31.84 34.70
N GLU A 125 -17.77 33.15 34.50
CA GLU A 125 -18.38 33.78 33.34
C GLU A 125 -17.62 33.38 32.03
N GLY A 126 -18.37 33.04 30.98
CA GLY A 126 -17.77 32.64 29.69
C GLY A 126 -17.48 31.16 29.51
N ALA A 127 -17.68 30.33 30.56
CA ALA A 127 -17.52 28.87 30.42
C ALA A 127 -18.32 28.27 29.26
N GLN A 128 -19.48 28.84 28.92
CA GLN A 128 -20.35 28.43 27.82
C GLN A 128 -19.71 28.60 26.43
N THR A 129 -18.71 29.48 26.29
CA THR A 129 -18.02 29.72 25.01
C THR A 129 -16.99 28.63 24.66
N LEU A 130 -16.58 27.80 25.64
CA LEU A 130 -15.54 26.77 25.47
C LEU A 130 -15.97 25.71 24.46
N VAL A 131 -17.20 25.23 24.55
CA VAL A 131 -17.72 24.18 23.64
C VAL A 131 -17.79 24.67 22.18
N PRO A 132 -18.44 25.81 21.84
CA PRO A 132 -18.42 26.36 20.50
C PRO A 132 -17.00 26.62 19.96
N LEU A 133 -16.09 27.13 20.78
CA LEU A 133 -14.71 27.39 20.39
C LEU A 133 -13.97 26.11 19.98
N VAL A 134 -14.04 25.06 20.82
CA VAL A 134 -13.40 23.76 20.52
C VAL A 134 -14.03 23.10 19.31
N PHE A 135 -15.34 23.23 19.12
CA PHE A 135 -16.02 22.68 17.97
C PHE A 135 -15.60 23.38 16.68
N MET A 136 -15.51 24.72 16.69
CA MET A 136 -14.99 25.48 15.55
C MET A 136 -13.53 25.15 15.26
N LEU A 137 -12.72 24.90 16.29
CA LEU A 137 -11.35 24.43 16.12
C LEU A 137 -11.31 23.08 15.40
N ILE A 138 -12.17 22.13 15.80
CA ILE A 138 -12.25 20.81 15.14
C ILE A 138 -12.66 20.95 13.68
N ILE A 139 -13.76 21.66 13.39
CA ILE A 139 -14.24 21.83 12.03
C ILE A 139 -13.19 22.52 11.16
N THR A 140 -12.60 23.63 11.63
CA THR A 140 -11.59 24.38 10.89
C THR A 140 -10.36 23.53 10.62
N THR A 141 -9.83 22.84 11.63
CA THR A 141 -8.63 22.01 11.47
C THR A 141 -8.89 20.82 10.56
N VAL A 142 -9.98 20.09 10.72
CA VAL A 142 -10.32 18.94 9.89
C VAL A 142 -10.50 19.37 8.43
N THR A 143 -11.30 20.43 8.19
CA THR A 143 -11.57 20.89 6.82
C THR A 143 -10.29 21.40 6.15
N LEU A 144 -9.58 22.33 6.82
CA LEU A 144 -8.38 22.95 6.26
C LEU A 144 -7.26 21.91 6.00
N GLN A 145 -7.03 21.03 6.95
CA GLN A 145 -5.98 20.01 6.85
C GLN A 145 -6.32 18.93 5.83
N SER A 146 -7.57 18.48 5.76
CA SER A 146 -8.00 17.49 4.75
C SER A 146 -7.83 18.03 3.33
N LEU A 147 -8.16 19.30 3.09
CA LEU A 147 -7.99 19.93 1.78
C LEU A 147 -6.53 20.19 1.42
N THR A 148 -5.69 20.49 2.40
CA THR A 148 -4.30 20.93 2.18
C THR A 148 -3.25 19.84 2.41
N ALA A 149 -3.59 18.71 3.05
CA ALA A 149 -2.64 17.64 3.39
C ALA A 149 -1.88 17.11 2.18
N ARG A 150 -2.58 16.70 1.14
CA ARG A 150 -1.96 16.14 -0.08
C ARG A 150 -1.07 17.15 -0.82
N PRO A 151 -1.52 18.39 -1.14
CA PRO A 151 -0.66 19.36 -1.80
C PRO A 151 0.53 19.77 -0.93
N LEU A 152 0.36 19.90 0.39
CA LEU A 152 1.45 20.22 1.29
C LEU A 152 2.47 19.10 1.40
N ALA A 153 2.04 17.83 1.48
CA ALA A 153 2.94 16.68 1.48
C ALA A 153 3.81 16.63 0.21
N LYS A 154 3.20 16.90 -0.95
CA LYS A 154 3.93 16.97 -2.23
C LYS A 154 4.91 18.15 -2.26
N LEU A 155 4.49 19.32 -1.80
CA LEU A 155 5.34 20.52 -1.75
C LEU A 155 6.56 20.32 -0.85
N LEU A 156 6.39 19.70 0.29
CA LEU A 156 7.47 19.41 1.24
C LEU A 156 8.32 18.19 0.84
N GLY A 157 7.88 17.40 -0.15
CA GLY A 157 8.57 16.18 -0.58
C GLY A 157 8.52 15.06 0.46
N VAL A 158 7.47 15.04 1.31
CA VAL A 158 7.21 14.02 2.33
C VAL A 158 6.05 13.09 1.94
N ALA A 159 5.51 13.28 0.74
CA ALA A 159 4.51 12.36 0.21
C ALA A 159 5.15 10.98 -0.02
N GLU A 160 4.47 9.93 0.41
CA GLU A 160 4.87 8.58 0.10
C GLU A 160 4.91 8.39 -1.43
N PRO A 161 5.97 7.78 -1.98
CA PRO A 161 6.02 7.50 -3.41
C PRO A 161 4.80 6.68 -3.82
N ALA A 162 4.35 6.89 -5.05
CA ALA A 162 3.23 6.12 -5.59
C ALA A 162 3.52 4.61 -5.47
N GLN A 163 2.52 3.84 -5.02
CA GLN A 163 2.63 2.41 -4.76
C GLN A 163 2.51 1.62 -6.08
N PHE A 164 3.50 1.76 -6.97
CA PHE A 164 3.55 1.05 -8.25
C PHE A 164 4.57 -0.12 -8.26
N GLY A 165 5.31 -0.29 -7.17
CA GLY A 165 6.30 -1.34 -7.02
C GLY A 165 5.69 -2.72 -6.80
N PHE A 166 6.54 -3.75 -6.86
CA PHE A 166 6.15 -5.15 -6.76
C PHE A 166 6.85 -5.87 -5.61
N LEU A 167 6.05 -6.53 -4.75
CA LEU A 167 6.53 -7.62 -3.91
C LEU A 167 6.49 -8.90 -4.74
N ILE A 168 7.63 -9.53 -4.95
CA ILE A 168 7.72 -10.80 -5.70
C ILE A 168 7.93 -11.93 -4.71
N MET A 169 6.94 -12.80 -4.57
CA MET A 169 7.06 -14.01 -3.77
C MET A 169 7.79 -15.09 -4.57
N GLY A 170 8.99 -15.44 -4.10
CA GLY A 170 9.98 -16.26 -4.77
C GLY A 170 11.21 -15.44 -5.20
N ALA A 171 12.42 -15.99 -4.99
CA ALA A 171 13.66 -15.41 -5.48
C ALA A 171 14.41 -16.39 -6.41
N ASN A 172 13.64 -17.27 -7.06
CA ASN A 172 14.15 -18.22 -8.06
C ASN A 172 14.66 -17.49 -9.33
N GLN A 173 15.25 -18.23 -10.24
CA GLN A 173 15.86 -17.65 -11.45
C GLN A 173 14.89 -16.75 -12.24
N VAL A 174 13.65 -17.19 -12.46
CA VAL A 174 12.64 -16.42 -13.21
C VAL A 174 12.28 -15.12 -12.47
N ALA A 175 12.03 -15.22 -11.16
CA ALA A 175 11.70 -14.06 -10.34
C ALA A 175 12.83 -13.02 -10.34
N ARG A 176 14.11 -13.47 -10.28
CA ARG A 176 15.26 -12.56 -10.36
C ARG A 176 15.41 -11.91 -11.75
N MET A 177 15.14 -12.66 -12.84
CA MET A 177 15.17 -12.08 -14.19
C MET A 177 14.12 -10.98 -14.31
N ILE A 178 12.89 -11.20 -13.84
CA ILE A 178 11.81 -10.22 -13.83
C ILE A 178 12.18 -9.03 -12.94
N ALA A 179 12.66 -9.27 -11.73
CA ALA A 179 13.05 -8.22 -10.80
C ALA A 179 14.15 -7.30 -11.37
N LYS A 180 15.16 -7.87 -12.04
CA LYS A 180 16.21 -7.10 -12.71
C LYS A 180 15.67 -6.20 -13.82
N GLU A 181 14.72 -6.70 -14.59
CA GLU A 181 14.14 -5.90 -15.68
C GLU A 181 13.27 -4.77 -15.14
N LEU A 182 12.42 -5.05 -14.15
CA LEU A 182 11.63 -4.02 -13.47
C LEU A 182 12.52 -2.95 -12.82
N GLN A 183 13.65 -3.34 -12.22
CA GLN A 183 14.60 -2.42 -11.62
C GLN A 183 15.25 -1.48 -12.66
N LYS A 184 15.49 -1.93 -13.90
CA LYS A 184 15.98 -1.06 -14.99
C LYS A 184 15.00 0.04 -15.35
N HIS A 185 13.70 -0.21 -15.14
CA HIS A 185 12.62 0.76 -15.33
C HIS A 185 12.29 1.55 -14.06
N GLU A 186 13.22 1.60 -13.09
CA GLU A 186 13.08 2.35 -11.83
C GLU A 186 11.88 1.92 -10.96
N VAL A 187 11.34 0.71 -11.19
CA VAL A 187 10.24 0.15 -10.41
C VAL A 187 10.77 -0.41 -9.10
N PRO A 188 10.24 -0.02 -7.95
CA PRO A 188 10.58 -0.62 -6.67
C PRO A 188 10.24 -2.10 -6.64
N VAL A 189 11.21 -2.96 -6.36
CA VAL A 189 11.01 -4.41 -6.26
C VAL A 189 11.60 -4.93 -4.97
N LEU A 190 10.83 -5.77 -4.28
CA LEU A 190 11.25 -6.55 -3.13
C LEU A 190 10.95 -8.02 -3.39
N LEU A 191 11.97 -8.86 -3.34
CA LEU A 191 11.82 -10.32 -3.40
C LEU A 191 11.62 -10.89 -1.99
N ALA A 192 10.88 -11.99 -1.84
CA ALA A 192 10.78 -12.73 -0.59
C ALA A 192 10.86 -14.24 -0.85
N ASP A 193 11.78 -14.94 -0.18
CA ASP A 193 11.94 -16.40 -0.33
C ASP A 193 12.37 -17.03 0.98
N THR A 194 11.93 -18.26 1.21
CA THR A 194 12.35 -19.10 2.34
C THR A 194 13.61 -19.91 2.03
N ASN A 195 14.00 -20.03 0.78
CA ASN A 195 15.20 -20.74 0.34
C ASN A 195 16.43 -19.82 0.38
N TRP A 196 17.35 -20.12 1.27
CA TRP A 196 18.58 -19.34 1.45
C TRP A 196 19.43 -19.23 0.17
N GLU A 197 19.51 -20.28 -0.64
CA GLU A 197 20.30 -20.23 -1.88
C GLU A 197 19.73 -19.23 -2.87
N ASN A 198 18.40 -19.20 -3.03
CA ASN A 198 17.72 -18.20 -3.87
C ASN A 198 17.97 -16.77 -3.35
N VAL A 199 17.89 -16.60 -2.02
CA VAL A 199 18.16 -15.31 -1.38
C VAL A 199 19.60 -14.87 -1.59
N ARG A 200 20.56 -15.79 -1.46
CA ARG A 200 21.97 -15.52 -1.70
C ARG A 200 22.21 -15.05 -3.15
N GLN A 201 21.63 -15.75 -4.10
CA GLN A 201 21.72 -15.39 -5.52
C GLN A 201 21.07 -14.03 -5.81
N ALA A 202 19.92 -13.74 -5.22
CA ALA A 202 19.26 -12.44 -5.38
C ALA A 202 20.12 -11.28 -4.82
N ARG A 203 20.81 -11.49 -3.70
CA ARG A 203 21.75 -10.51 -3.14
C ARG A 203 22.97 -10.29 -4.04
N MET A 204 23.51 -11.37 -4.61
CA MET A 204 24.61 -11.27 -5.60
C MET A 204 24.18 -10.53 -6.86
N ASP A 205 22.90 -10.61 -7.21
CA ASP A 205 22.26 -9.89 -8.32
C ASP A 205 21.92 -8.43 -7.96
N ASN A 206 22.31 -7.93 -6.78
CA ASN A 206 22.01 -6.59 -6.25
C ASN A 206 20.49 -6.30 -6.14
N LEU A 207 19.69 -7.33 -5.84
CA LEU A 207 18.25 -7.22 -5.63
C LEU A 207 17.94 -7.17 -4.14
N LYS A 208 16.96 -6.31 -3.77
CA LYS A 208 16.43 -6.30 -2.40
C LYS A 208 15.65 -7.59 -2.16
N VAL A 209 16.00 -8.32 -1.10
CA VAL A 209 15.36 -9.61 -0.80
C VAL A 209 15.22 -9.81 0.70
N TYR A 210 14.02 -10.24 1.10
CA TYR A 210 13.71 -10.69 2.43
C TYR A 210 13.88 -12.21 2.51
N PHE A 211 14.62 -12.66 3.53
CA PHE A 211 14.78 -14.09 3.83
C PHE A 211 13.76 -14.51 4.89
N GLY A 212 12.80 -15.32 4.52
CA GLY A 212 11.78 -15.84 5.41
C GLY A 212 10.42 -16.00 4.73
N ASN A 213 9.46 -16.44 5.53
CA ASN A 213 8.06 -16.54 5.09
C ASN A 213 7.44 -15.13 5.07
N PRO A 214 7.02 -14.60 3.90
CA PRO A 214 6.49 -13.24 3.79
C PRO A 214 5.12 -13.04 4.48
N ILE A 215 4.42 -14.12 4.81
CA ILE A 215 3.12 -14.07 5.54
C ILE A 215 3.29 -14.29 7.05
N SER A 216 4.49 -14.28 7.57
CA SER A 216 4.74 -14.42 9.01
C SER A 216 4.58 -13.10 9.74
N GLU A 217 4.24 -13.15 11.04
CA GLU A 217 4.20 -11.98 11.92
C GLU A 217 5.54 -11.22 11.94
N HIS A 218 6.66 -11.95 11.87
CA HIS A 218 7.98 -11.36 11.75
C HIS A 218 8.14 -10.55 10.44
N ALA A 219 7.62 -11.06 9.34
CA ALA A 219 7.62 -10.36 8.06
C ALA A 219 6.77 -9.09 8.10
N SER A 220 5.59 -9.13 8.71
CA SER A 220 4.71 -7.97 8.88
C SER A 220 5.40 -6.80 9.58
N ASN A 221 6.35 -7.09 10.49
CA ASN A 221 7.09 -6.09 11.23
C ASN A 221 8.40 -5.64 10.54
N GLN A 222 8.93 -6.41 9.58
CA GLN A 222 10.22 -6.14 8.95
C GLN A 222 10.19 -5.84 7.45
N LEU A 223 9.10 -6.20 6.77
CA LEU A 223 8.95 -5.87 5.36
C LEU A 223 8.72 -4.36 5.19
N ASN A 224 9.69 -3.71 4.57
CA ASN A 224 9.48 -2.32 4.15
C ASN A 224 8.80 -2.33 2.77
N LEU A 225 7.49 -2.15 2.77
CA LEU A 225 6.65 -2.11 1.56
C LEU A 225 6.45 -0.67 1.01
N THR A 226 7.28 0.29 1.42
CA THR A 226 7.21 1.66 0.91
C THR A 226 7.37 1.68 -0.61
N GLY A 227 6.39 2.25 -1.32
CA GLY A 227 6.34 2.30 -2.78
C GLY A 227 5.93 0.98 -3.44
N ILE A 228 5.62 -0.08 -2.68
CA ILE A 228 5.15 -1.37 -3.20
C ILE A 228 3.64 -1.45 -3.02
N GLY A 229 2.92 -1.63 -4.13
CA GLY A 229 1.46 -1.75 -4.16
C GLY A 229 0.95 -3.00 -4.86
N ASN A 230 1.85 -3.86 -5.35
CA ASN A 230 1.46 -5.04 -6.11
C ASN A 230 2.21 -6.28 -5.62
N LEU A 231 1.54 -7.43 -5.68
CA LEU A 231 2.12 -8.75 -5.41
C LEU A 231 2.22 -9.58 -6.69
N LEU A 232 3.40 -10.15 -6.94
CA LEU A 232 3.61 -11.18 -7.95
C LEU A 232 4.00 -12.49 -7.27
N VAL A 233 3.16 -13.51 -7.38
CA VAL A 233 3.45 -14.83 -6.81
C VAL A 233 4.08 -15.71 -7.87
N ILE A 234 5.41 -15.85 -7.82
CA ILE A 234 6.24 -16.60 -8.78
C ILE A 234 7.02 -17.69 -8.03
N SER A 235 6.31 -18.67 -7.51
CA SER A 235 6.86 -19.74 -6.67
C SER A 235 6.31 -21.11 -7.09
N PRO A 236 7.10 -22.20 -6.96
CA PRO A 236 6.63 -23.55 -7.23
C PRO A 236 5.66 -24.10 -6.17
N TYR A 237 5.54 -23.43 -5.02
CA TYR A 237 4.82 -23.94 -3.85
C TYR A 237 3.34 -23.53 -3.87
N LYS A 238 2.49 -24.30 -4.55
CA LYS A 238 1.05 -24.00 -4.77
C LYS A 238 0.30 -23.59 -3.50
N HIS A 239 0.42 -24.34 -2.41
CA HIS A 239 -0.29 -24.04 -1.16
C HIS A 239 0.15 -22.72 -0.54
N MET A 240 1.45 -22.46 -0.55
CA MET A 240 2.00 -21.18 -0.07
C MET A 240 1.55 -20.01 -0.95
N ASN A 241 1.47 -20.23 -2.25
CA ASN A 241 1.00 -19.22 -3.19
C ASN A 241 -0.44 -18.80 -2.88
N SER A 242 -1.34 -19.77 -2.63
CA SER A 242 -2.74 -19.48 -2.28
C SER A 242 -2.87 -18.76 -0.94
N LEU A 243 -2.09 -19.16 0.07
CA LEU A 243 -2.08 -18.51 1.39
C LEU A 243 -1.54 -17.08 1.30
N ALA A 244 -0.46 -16.87 0.56
CA ALA A 244 0.12 -15.55 0.37
C ALA A 244 -0.85 -14.64 -0.41
N THR A 245 -1.49 -15.15 -1.46
CA THR A 245 -2.49 -14.41 -2.22
C THR A 245 -3.62 -13.93 -1.30
N TYR A 246 -4.15 -14.82 -0.44
CA TYR A 246 -5.21 -14.47 0.50
C TYR A 246 -4.75 -13.40 1.51
N HIS A 247 -3.59 -13.59 2.13
CA HIS A 247 -3.04 -12.66 3.11
C HIS A 247 -2.81 -11.26 2.54
N PHE A 248 -2.23 -11.17 1.34
CA PHE A 248 -1.92 -9.88 0.73
C PHE A 248 -3.10 -9.23 0.01
N LEU A 249 -4.19 -9.95 -0.29
CA LEU A 249 -5.44 -9.33 -0.74
C LEU A 249 -6.01 -8.37 0.31
N ASP A 250 -5.96 -8.76 1.59
CA ASP A 250 -6.39 -7.88 2.68
C ASP A 250 -5.45 -6.66 2.83
N TRP A 251 -4.18 -6.83 2.53
CA TRP A 251 -3.18 -5.75 2.69
C TRP A 251 -3.22 -4.73 1.54
N PHE A 252 -3.26 -5.19 0.29
CA PHE A 252 -3.30 -4.30 -0.88
C PHE A 252 -4.71 -3.84 -1.26
N GLY A 253 -5.74 -4.47 -0.71
CA GLY A 253 -7.13 -4.03 -0.81
C GLY A 253 -7.79 -4.17 -2.18
N ASP A 254 -7.07 -4.67 -3.19
CA ASP A 254 -7.58 -4.78 -4.55
C ASP A 254 -7.09 -6.06 -5.26
N TYR A 255 -8.02 -6.76 -5.92
CA TYR A 255 -7.72 -7.93 -6.76
C TYR A 255 -6.85 -7.61 -7.97
N ASP A 256 -6.87 -6.35 -8.41
CA ASP A 256 -6.05 -5.87 -9.52
C ASP A 256 -4.59 -5.62 -9.15
N SER A 257 -4.26 -5.70 -7.87
CA SER A 257 -2.90 -5.54 -7.34
C SER A 257 -2.23 -6.87 -6.96
N VAL A 258 -2.94 -7.99 -7.01
CA VAL A 258 -2.42 -9.31 -6.62
C VAL A 258 -2.48 -10.27 -7.82
N PHE A 259 -1.32 -10.79 -8.19
CA PHE A 259 -1.15 -11.62 -9.38
C PHE A 259 -0.47 -12.94 -9.02
N SER A 260 -1.05 -14.06 -9.46
CA SER A 260 -0.46 -15.38 -9.28
C SER A 260 -0.43 -16.17 -10.58
N LEU A 261 0.54 -17.07 -10.70
CA LEU A 261 0.65 -17.99 -11.82
C LEU A 261 -0.49 -19.01 -11.81
N ALA A 262 -0.86 -19.50 -13.00
CA ALA A 262 -1.86 -20.55 -13.13
C ALA A 262 -1.40 -21.85 -12.45
N GLU A 263 -2.34 -22.54 -11.82
CA GLU A 263 -2.12 -23.92 -11.38
C GLU A 263 -2.20 -24.84 -12.61
N GLY A 264 -1.35 -25.88 -12.65
CA GLY A 264 -1.35 -26.83 -13.78
C GLY A 264 -2.67 -27.63 -13.89
N GLU A 265 -2.91 -28.24 -15.05
CA GLU A 265 -4.15 -28.92 -15.45
C GLU A 265 -4.75 -29.95 -14.49
N GLN A 266 -3.99 -30.46 -13.52
CA GLN A 266 -4.46 -31.48 -12.58
C GLN A 266 -5.46 -30.97 -11.53
N ASP A 267 -5.62 -29.66 -11.36
CA ASP A 267 -6.50 -29.07 -10.34
C ASP A 267 -7.90 -28.68 -10.86
N GLN A 268 -8.30 -29.16 -12.04
CA GLN A 268 -9.61 -28.82 -12.65
C GLN A 268 -10.84 -29.46 -11.97
N LYS A 269 -10.67 -30.42 -11.04
CA LYS A 269 -11.81 -30.99 -10.32
C LYS A 269 -12.36 -30.00 -9.29
N ALA A 270 -13.66 -29.72 -9.37
CA ALA A 270 -14.36 -28.77 -8.48
C ALA A 270 -14.07 -28.95 -6.98
N ARG A 271 -13.69 -30.16 -6.54
CA ARG A 271 -13.33 -30.48 -5.15
C ARG A 271 -12.00 -29.84 -4.69
N TYR A 272 -11.16 -29.46 -5.61
CA TYR A 272 -9.82 -28.90 -5.32
C TYR A 272 -9.70 -27.45 -5.77
N GLN A 273 -10.80 -26.86 -6.26
CA GLN A 273 -10.82 -25.45 -6.65
C GLN A 273 -10.70 -24.57 -5.41
N THR A 274 -9.76 -23.67 -5.43
CA THR A 274 -9.62 -22.60 -4.43
C THR A 274 -10.80 -21.64 -4.53
N ALA A 275 -11.04 -20.89 -3.45
CA ALA A 275 -12.11 -19.89 -3.40
C ALA A 275 -12.09 -18.97 -4.64
N GLU A 276 -13.26 -18.60 -5.14
CA GLU A 276 -13.44 -17.76 -6.34
C GLU A 276 -12.61 -16.49 -6.32
N LYS A 277 -12.47 -15.88 -5.14
CA LYS A 277 -11.60 -14.73 -4.89
C LYS A 277 -10.12 -14.95 -5.31
N ILE A 278 -9.57 -16.12 -5.01
CA ILE A 278 -8.19 -16.48 -5.36
C ILE A 278 -8.08 -16.80 -6.85
N GLN A 279 -9.13 -17.33 -7.46
CA GLN A 279 -9.14 -17.63 -8.90
C GLN A 279 -9.04 -16.36 -9.75
N GLN A 280 -9.61 -15.24 -9.30
CA GLN A 280 -9.53 -13.95 -10.01
C GLN A 280 -8.11 -13.39 -10.08
N THR A 281 -7.23 -13.75 -9.13
CA THR A 281 -5.82 -13.32 -9.15
C THR A 281 -4.93 -14.19 -10.05
N ARG A 282 -5.44 -15.34 -10.50
CA ARG A 282 -4.73 -16.29 -11.38
C ARG A 282 -4.77 -15.80 -12.82
N GLY A 283 -3.77 -16.23 -13.56
CA GLY A 283 -3.69 -15.88 -14.98
C GLY A 283 -2.57 -14.89 -15.29
N LEU A 284 -1.65 -14.70 -14.35
CA LEU A 284 -0.42 -13.94 -14.59
C LEU A 284 0.31 -14.51 -15.83
N PHE A 285 0.80 -13.61 -16.69
CA PHE A 285 1.55 -13.94 -17.89
C PHE A 285 0.81 -14.93 -18.83
N ASP A 286 -0.40 -14.57 -19.21
CA ASP A 286 -1.25 -15.37 -20.07
C ASP A 286 -1.60 -16.76 -19.51
N GLY A 287 -1.69 -16.87 -18.19
CA GLY A 287 -2.06 -18.12 -17.51
C GLY A 287 -0.97 -19.19 -17.51
N VAL A 288 0.28 -18.80 -17.68
CA VAL A 288 1.42 -19.72 -17.70
C VAL A 288 1.69 -20.26 -16.29
N SER A 289 2.01 -21.57 -16.22
CA SER A 289 2.42 -22.20 -14.97
C SER A 289 3.89 -21.93 -14.62
N TYR A 290 4.25 -22.06 -13.35
CA TYR A 290 5.64 -21.94 -12.91
C TYR A 290 6.57 -22.93 -13.64
N ALA A 291 6.13 -24.18 -13.84
CA ALA A 291 6.93 -25.19 -14.53
C ALA A 291 7.28 -24.77 -15.98
N LYS A 292 6.33 -24.16 -16.68
CA LYS A 292 6.57 -23.63 -18.03
C LYS A 292 7.58 -22.49 -18.02
N LEU A 293 7.44 -21.52 -17.10
CA LEU A 293 8.39 -20.42 -16.97
C LEU A 293 9.81 -20.90 -16.65
N ALA A 294 9.93 -21.84 -15.69
CA ALA A 294 11.22 -22.43 -15.34
C ALA A 294 11.84 -23.21 -16.51
N SER A 295 11.02 -23.92 -17.28
CA SER A 295 11.48 -24.61 -18.50
C SER A 295 12.00 -23.64 -19.56
N LEU A 296 11.28 -22.54 -19.82
CA LEU A 296 11.72 -21.51 -20.77
C LEU A 296 13.03 -20.86 -20.31
N ALA A 297 13.15 -20.53 -19.03
CA ALA A 297 14.39 -19.98 -18.48
C ALA A 297 15.58 -20.95 -18.62
N SER A 298 15.37 -22.27 -18.40
CA SER A 298 16.41 -23.28 -18.57
C SER A 298 16.82 -23.50 -20.03
N GLN A 299 15.91 -23.22 -20.98
CA GLN A 299 16.17 -23.23 -22.44
C GLN A 299 16.92 -21.99 -22.93
N GLY A 300 17.28 -21.07 -22.03
CA GLY A 300 18.04 -19.88 -22.39
C GLY A 300 17.19 -18.70 -22.88
N TYR A 301 15.88 -18.72 -22.62
CA TYR A 301 15.05 -17.55 -22.85
C TYR A 301 15.52 -16.37 -22.03
N THR A 302 15.47 -15.17 -22.60
CA THR A 302 15.90 -13.92 -21.96
C THR A 302 14.78 -12.90 -21.96
N ILE A 303 14.76 -12.02 -20.95
CA ILE A 303 13.79 -10.92 -20.93
C ILE A 303 14.32 -9.80 -21.81
N LYS A 304 13.46 -9.28 -22.68
CA LYS A 304 13.73 -8.11 -23.53
C LYS A 304 12.60 -7.11 -23.45
N THR A 305 13.00 -5.86 -23.51
CA THR A 305 12.08 -4.73 -23.65
C THR A 305 12.03 -4.31 -25.10
N THR A 306 10.83 -4.19 -25.66
CA THR A 306 10.57 -3.81 -27.04
C THR A 306 9.52 -2.70 -27.07
N GLN A 307 9.87 -1.56 -27.65
CA GLN A 307 8.92 -0.47 -27.84
C GLN A 307 8.15 -0.69 -29.13
N LEU A 308 6.84 -0.60 -29.06
CA LEU A 308 5.94 -0.63 -30.23
C LEU A 308 5.90 0.77 -30.87
N SER A 309 5.63 0.80 -32.16
CA SER A 309 5.46 2.04 -32.94
C SER A 309 4.43 1.83 -34.04
N ASP A 310 4.04 2.88 -34.74
CA ASP A 310 3.11 2.78 -35.88
C ASP A 310 3.66 1.92 -37.00
N THR A 311 4.99 1.76 -37.10
CA THR A 311 5.67 0.92 -38.09
C THR A 311 6.02 -0.48 -37.60
N PHE A 312 5.88 -0.75 -36.29
CA PHE A 312 6.18 -2.03 -35.65
C PHE A 312 5.12 -2.35 -34.60
N SER A 313 4.11 -3.05 -35.05
CA SER A 313 2.94 -3.42 -34.22
C SER A 313 3.20 -4.66 -33.36
N TYR A 314 2.25 -4.98 -32.47
CA TYR A 314 2.26 -6.23 -31.70
C TYR A 314 2.23 -7.47 -32.62
N SER A 315 1.54 -7.39 -33.75
CA SER A 315 1.52 -8.48 -34.76
C SER A 315 2.92 -8.75 -35.31
N ASP A 316 3.63 -7.69 -35.71
CA ASP A 316 5.00 -7.78 -36.24
C ASP A 316 5.97 -8.33 -35.18
N PHE A 317 5.82 -7.90 -33.91
CA PHE A 317 6.59 -8.46 -32.81
C PHE A 317 6.34 -9.96 -32.62
N SER A 318 5.08 -10.39 -32.68
CA SER A 318 4.69 -11.78 -32.50
C SER A 318 5.22 -12.65 -33.63
N GLU A 319 5.12 -12.18 -34.90
CA GLU A 319 5.67 -12.87 -36.08
C GLU A 319 7.19 -12.96 -36.02
N GLN A 320 7.88 -11.87 -35.64
CA GLN A 320 9.34 -11.85 -35.49
C GLN A 320 9.85 -12.91 -34.52
N HIS A 321 9.10 -13.21 -33.50
CA HIS A 321 9.42 -14.23 -32.48
C HIS A 321 8.69 -15.56 -32.72
N GLN A 322 8.12 -15.78 -33.90
CA GLN A 322 7.42 -17.02 -34.33
C GLN A 322 6.31 -17.43 -33.33
N HIS A 323 5.65 -16.46 -32.71
CA HIS A 323 4.64 -16.64 -31.64
C HIS A 323 5.14 -17.38 -30.39
N GLU A 324 6.46 -17.47 -30.18
CA GLU A 324 7.07 -18.13 -29.01
C GLU A 324 7.40 -17.15 -27.87
N ALA A 325 7.31 -15.85 -28.12
CA ALA A 325 7.55 -14.83 -27.10
C ALA A 325 6.37 -14.75 -26.12
N LEU A 326 6.68 -14.72 -24.84
CA LEU A 326 5.70 -14.53 -23.76
C LEU A 326 5.78 -13.11 -23.23
N VAL A 327 4.72 -12.32 -23.42
CA VAL A 327 4.65 -10.97 -22.88
C VAL A 327 4.37 -11.04 -21.38
N LEU A 328 5.23 -10.41 -20.59
CA LEU A 328 5.13 -10.40 -19.12
C LEU A 328 4.47 -9.12 -18.62
N PHE A 329 4.91 -7.96 -19.12
CA PHE A 329 4.39 -6.66 -18.72
C PHE A 329 4.21 -5.75 -19.94
N ILE A 330 3.28 -4.82 -19.80
CA ILE A 330 3.08 -3.70 -20.72
C ILE A 330 3.34 -2.41 -19.95
N ILE A 331 4.14 -1.54 -20.53
CA ILE A 331 4.33 -0.16 -20.06
C ILE A 331 3.49 0.73 -20.98
N ASP A 332 2.54 1.46 -20.39
CA ASP A 332 1.72 2.39 -21.16
C ASP A 332 2.47 3.72 -21.43
N SER A 333 1.87 4.60 -22.23
CA SER A 333 2.42 5.92 -22.57
C SER A 333 2.59 6.86 -21.36
N LYS A 334 2.11 6.47 -20.18
CA LYS A 334 2.24 7.20 -18.90
C LYS A 334 3.23 6.54 -17.95
N ASP A 335 4.08 5.64 -18.44
CA ASP A 335 5.05 4.86 -17.66
C ASP A 335 4.43 3.95 -16.58
N HIS A 336 3.15 3.60 -16.71
CA HIS A 336 2.55 2.62 -15.81
C HIS A 336 2.85 1.20 -16.29
N ILE A 337 3.50 0.42 -15.43
CA ILE A 337 3.83 -0.99 -15.69
C ILE A 337 2.71 -1.89 -15.17
N LYS A 338 2.11 -2.67 -16.06
CA LYS A 338 1.05 -3.62 -15.75
C LYS A 338 1.45 -5.04 -16.17
N PRO A 339 1.33 -6.04 -15.28
CA PRO A 339 1.49 -7.43 -15.67
C PRO A 339 0.34 -7.87 -16.58
N VAL A 340 0.66 -8.68 -17.58
CA VAL A 340 -0.34 -9.22 -18.51
C VAL A 340 -1.12 -10.35 -17.85
N LYS A 341 -2.46 -10.29 -17.92
CA LYS A 341 -3.38 -11.34 -17.44
C LYS A 341 -3.92 -12.15 -18.65
N ALA A 342 -4.22 -13.43 -18.45
CA ALA A 342 -4.76 -14.33 -19.46
C ALA A 342 -6.10 -13.88 -20.08
N MET A 343 -6.86 -13.04 -19.37
CA MET A 343 -8.15 -12.52 -19.84
C MET A 343 -8.04 -11.17 -20.55
N ASP A 344 -6.89 -10.51 -20.44
CA ASP A 344 -6.68 -9.23 -21.09
C ASP A 344 -6.42 -9.50 -22.58
N LYS A 345 -7.35 -9.09 -23.46
CA LYS A 345 -6.98 -8.90 -24.86
C LYS A 345 -5.86 -7.87 -24.84
N LEU A 346 -4.66 -8.28 -25.21
CA LEU A 346 -3.48 -7.41 -25.31
C LEU A 346 -3.84 -6.15 -26.12
N LYS A 347 -4.28 -5.11 -25.44
CA LYS A 347 -4.44 -3.77 -26.01
C LYS A 347 -3.09 -3.06 -25.84
N ALA A 348 -2.14 -3.44 -26.67
CA ALA A 348 -0.90 -2.71 -26.78
C ALA A 348 -1.11 -1.61 -27.83
N ASP A 349 -1.19 -0.36 -27.38
CA ASP A 349 -1.24 0.81 -28.26
C ASP A 349 0.12 1.01 -28.95
N SER A 350 0.14 1.74 -30.06
CA SER A 350 1.35 1.98 -30.89
C SER A 350 2.50 2.67 -30.15
N GLU A 351 2.29 3.17 -28.93
CA GLU A 351 3.34 3.80 -28.09
C GLU A 351 3.70 2.96 -26.86
N SER A 352 3.14 1.74 -26.74
CA SER A 352 3.38 0.89 -25.57
C SER A 352 4.73 0.18 -25.66
N THR A 353 5.35 -0.07 -24.50
CA THR A 353 6.58 -0.86 -24.41
C THR A 353 6.27 -2.24 -23.81
N LEU A 354 6.71 -3.29 -24.48
CA LEU A 354 6.53 -4.67 -24.03
C LEU A 354 7.76 -5.18 -23.30
N ILE A 355 7.59 -5.76 -22.12
CA ILE A 355 8.61 -6.57 -21.43
C ILE A 355 8.23 -8.03 -21.67
N SER A 356 9.06 -8.77 -22.42
CA SER A 356 8.73 -10.10 -22.89
C SER A 356 9.86 -11.09 -22.68
N LEU A 357 9.52 -12.34 -22.39
CA LEU A 357 10.43 -13.47 -22.36
C LEU A 357 10.54 -14.02 -23.80
N VAL A 358 11.71 -13.89 -24.41
CA VAL A 358 11.95 -14.22 -25.81
C VAL A 358 12.92 -15.40 -25.97
N PRO A 359 12.76 -16.24 -26.99
CA PRO A 359 13.64 -17.37 -27.27
C PRO A 359 15.09 -16.91 -27.54
N PRO A 360 16.08 -17.75 -27.26
CA PRO A 360 17.46 -17.48 -27.66
C PRO A 360 17.51 -17.36 -29.20
N LYS A 361 18.33 -16.44 -29.71
CA LYS A 361 18.55 -16.35 -31.16
C LYS A 361 19.07 -17.70 -31.61
N SER A 362 18.32 -18.38 -32.51
CA SER A 362 18.81 -19.59 -33.18
C SER A 362 20.16 -19.28 -33.84
N PRO A 363 21.19 -20.07 -33.63
CA PRO A 363 22.44 -19.89 -34.39
C PRO A 363 22.08 -19.92 -35.89
N ALA A 364 22.49 -18.87 -36.61
CA ALA A 364 22.28 -18.79 -38.04
C ALA A 364 22.73 -20.13 -38.66
N LYS A 365 21.82 -20.82 -39.38
CA LYS A 365 22.16 -22.00 -40.16
C LYS A 365 23.40 -21.65 -41.01
N PRO A 366 24.50 -22.41 -40.91
CA PRO A 366 25.64 -22.16 -41.80
C PRO A 366 25.12 -22.21 -43.24
N THR A 367 25.29 -21.13 -43.94
CA THR A 367 25.03 -21.06 -45.37
C THR A 367 25.91 -22.15 -46.00
N SER A 368 25.27 -23.18 -46.57
CA SER A 368 25.96 -24.20 -47.36
C SER A 368 26.80 -23.49 -48.42
N PRO A 369 28.08 -23.87 -48.62
CA PRO A 369 28.88 -23.27 -49.67
C PRO A 369 28.19 -23.56 -51.02
N ARG A 370 28.03 -22.50 -51.83
CA ARG A 370 27.67 -22.62 -53.24
C ARG A 370 28.63 -23.63 -53.86
N LYS A 371 28.13 -24.72 -54.36
CA LYS A 371 28.84 -25.53 -55.36
C LYS A 371 29.00 -24.65 -56.59
N ASP A 372 30.20 -24.21 -56.84
CA ASP A 372 30.59 -23.72 -58.15
C ASP A 372 30.56 -24.95 -59.04
N ASP A 373 29.60 -24.99 -60.02
CA ASP A 373 29.59 -25.93 -61.15
C ASP A 373 30.59 -25.39 -62.15
N ASP A 374 31.69 -26.15 -62.34
CA ASP A 374 32.51 -26.13 -63.49
C ASP A 374 31.84 -26.89 -64.65
#